data_934ce51d45394a707dc232e967cefbbf
#
_entry.id   934ce51d45394a707dc232e967cefbbf
#
_cell.length_a   1.000
_cell.length_b   1.000
_cell.length_c   1.000
_cell.angle_alpha   90.00
_cell.angle_beta   90.00
_cell.angle_gamma   90.00
#
_symmetry.space_group_name_H-M   'P 1'
#
loop_
_entity.id
_entity.type
_entity.pdbx_description
1 polymer ?
#
loop_
_entity_poly.entity_id
_entity_poly.type
_entity_poly.pdbx_seq_one_letter_code
_entity_poly.pdbx_strand_id
1 'polypeptide(L)'
;MKTNPDDRRIALFIDFENLVTRTGLSAEQFDIGPALDTLLDKGKVLFRRAYCDWSRFTAATRNLHEFGVELIDVPPSTRSGKNGADVRLVIDALELAYLREHIDTFVLASGDSDFCPLAYKLREIGRTVVGMAVKEATSPLFVKACDEFIYLRAARRGREQPKEKEKEKGKPAVVPEIAREAVAALLGRATGPVNPSAIKEFIVRKEPDFDEREHGFSTFKKLIEALEKENLLKREQGAKGQWYVVPP
;
A
#
# COMPACT_ATOMS: atom_id res chain seq x y z
N MET A 1 -21.64 5.53 -5.25
CA MET A 1 -21.10 5.05 -6.54
C MET A 1 -19.82 4.29 -6.22
N LYS A 2 -19.75 2.99 -6.51
CA LYS A 2 -18.48 2.25 -6.37
C LYS A 2 -17.58 2.70 -7.54
N THR A 3 -16.55 3.47 -7.25
CA THR A 3 -15.51 3.81 -8.23
C THR A 3 -14.82 2.51 -8.64
N ASN A 4 -14.68 2.32 -9.94
CA ASN A 4 -13.87 1.24 -10.51
C ASN A 4 -12.45 1.35 -9.93
N PRO A 5 -11.79 0.27 -9.47
CA PRO A 5 -10.41 0.35 -8.95
C PRO A 5 -9.43 1.05 -9.93
N ASP A 6 -9.69 0.96 -11.23
CA ASP A 6 -8.90 1.60 -12.28
C ASP A 6 -9.10 3.13 -12.40
N ASP A 7 -9.96 3.74 -11.59
CA ASP A 7 -10.32 5.16 -11.69
C ASP A 7 -9.93 5.98 -10.46
N ARG A 8 -9.09 5.44 -9.56
CA ARG A 8 -8.60 6.17 -8.38
C ARG A 8 -7.80 7.38 -8.80
N ARG A 9 -8.01 8.49 -8.09
CA ARG A 9 -7.26 9.75 -8.26
C ARG A 9 -6.37 9.95 -7.05
N ILE A 10 -5.09 9.72 -7.27
CA ILE A 10 -4.11 9.51 -6.22
C ILE A 10 -3.29 10.78 -5.99
N ALA A 11 -3.12 11.14 -4.72
CA ALA A 11 -2.11 12.09 -4.25
C ALA A 11 -1.03 11.34 -3.46
N LEU A 12 0.23 11.51 -3.85
CA LEU A 12 1.40 10.90 -3.22
C LEU A 12 2.18 11.94 -2.40
N PHE A 13 2.34 11.66 -1.12
CA PHE A 13 3.14 12.42 -0.16
C PHE A 13 4.30 11.58 0.34
N ILE A 14 5.51 12.05 0.17
CA ILE A 14 6.74 11.31 0.45
C ILE A 14 7.50 12.00 1.59
N ASP A 15 7.58 11.33 2.73
CA ASP A 15 8.53 11.64 3.80
C ASP A 15 9.89 11.03 3.40
N PHE A 16 10.69 11.83 2.67
CA PHE A 16 11.89 11.32 2.02
C PHE A 16 12.97 10.92 3.03
N GLU A 17 13.16 11.72 4.08
CA GLU A 17 14.17 11.41 5.10
C GLU A 17 13.89 10.07 5.80
N ASN A 18 12.64 9.81 6.15
CA ASN A 18 12.24 8.54 6.77
C ASN A 18 12.48 7.34 5.83
N LEU A 19 12.08 7.46 4.56
CA LEU A 19 12.28 6.38 3.58
C LEU A 19 13.76 6.04 3.37
N VAL A 20 14.65 7.03 3.34
CA VAL A 20 16.07 6.81 3.05
C VAL A 20 16.84 6.41 4.32
N THR A 21 16.65 7.12 5.43
CA THR A 21 17.46 6.90 6.63
C THR A 21 17.14 5.59 7.34
N ARG A 22 15.88 5.18 7.38
CA ARG A 22 15.46 3.93 8.05
C ARG A 22 15.66 2.67 7.21
N THR A 23 15.82 2.82 5.88
CA THR A 23 15.96 1.67 4.99
C THR A 23 17.39 1.28 4.71
N GLY A 24 18.37 2.09 5.13
CA GLY A 24 19.78 1.92 4.77
C GLY A 24 20.06 2.12 3.28
N LEU A 25 19.09 2.64 2.51
CA LEU A 25 19.29 3.08 1.14
C LEU A 25 20.07 4.40 1.15
N SER A 26 21.04 4.56 0.26
CA SER A 26 21.60 5.89 0.02
C SER A 26 20.66 6.70 -0.86
N ALA A 27 20.68 8.03 -0.72
CA ALA A 27 19.91 8.93 -1.58
C ALA A 27 20.18 8.72 -3.07
N GLU A 28 21.40 8.29 -3.43
CA GLU A 28 21.82 7.97 -4.79
C GLU A 28 21.19 6.68 -5.33
N GLN A 29 20.80 5.77 -4.46
CA GLN A 29 20.20 4.47 -4.80
C GLN A 29 18.67 4.50 -4.75
N PHE A 30 18.10 5.61 -4.28
CA PHE A 30 16.66 5.75 -4.21
C PHE A 30 16.08 5.92 -5.62
N ASP A 31 15.15 5.03 -5.97
CA ASP A 31 14.40 5.08 -7.22
C ASP A 31 12.91 5.00 -6.90
N ILE A 32 12.19 6.06 -7.25
CA ILE A 32 10.72 6.17 -7.06
C ILE A 32 9.95 5.44 -8.16
N GLY A 33 10.58 5.10 -9.29
CA GLY A 33 9.93 4.52 -10.45
C GLY A 33 9.07 3.29 -10.12
N PRO A 34 9.63 2.23 -9.48
CA PRO A 34 8.86 1.04 -9.15
C PRO A 34 7.66 1.29 -8.23
N ALA A 35 7.77 2.29 -7.33
CA ALA A 35 6.68 2.70 -6.48
C ALA A 35 5.55 3.37 -7.29
N LEU A 36 5.91 4.25 -8.20
CA LEU A 36 4.97 4.92 -9.09
C LEU A 36 4.29 3.93 -10.04
N ASP A 37 5.02 2.97 -10.60
CA ASP A 37 4.43 1.91 -11.44
C ASP A 37 3.35 1.14 -10.67
N THR A 38 3.63 0.77 -9.41
CA THR A 38 2.65 0.10 -8.54
C THR A 38 1.40 0.97 -8.28
N LEU A 39 1.56 2.30 -8.18
CA LEU A 39 0.44 3.22 -8.00
C LEU A 39 -0.34 3.43 -9.29
N LEU A 40 0.33 3.43 -10.45
CA LEU A 40 -0.31 3.55 -11.77
C LEU A 40 -1.21 2.35 -12.07
N ASP A 41 -0.88 1.15 -11.57
CA ASP A 41 -1.75 -0.02 -11.62
C ASP A 41 -3.05 0.15 -10.80
N LYS A 42 -3.07 1.09 -9.86
CA LYS A 42 -4.23 1.38 -8.99
C LYS A 42 -5.03 2.59 -9.44
N GLY A 43 -4.47 3.48 -10.26
CA GLY A 43 -5.15 4.68 -10.72
C GLY A 43 -4.22 5.77 -11.24
N LYS A 44 -4.74 6.99 -11.35
CA LYS A 44 -4.00 8.14 -11.85
C LYS A 44 -3.33 8.89 -10.71
N VAL A 45 -2.02 8.98 -10.70
CA VAL A 45 -1.26 9.77 -9.74
C VAL A 45 -1.23 11.24 -10.21
N LEU A 46 -2.12 12.06 -9.64
CA LEU A 46 -2.32 13.45 -10.04
C LEU A 46 -1.43 14.44 -9.29
N PHE A 47 -0.97 14.05 -8.11
CA PHE A 47 -0.23 14.91 -7.21
C PHE A 47 0.92 14.11 -6.59
N ARG A 48 2.14 14.71 -6.59
CA ARG A 48 3.35 14.06 -6.06
C ARG A 48 4.20 15.10 -5.37
N ARG A 49 4.41 14.97 -4.07
CA ARG A 49 5.31 15.82 -3.28
C ARG A 49 6.22 15.03 -2.38
N ALA A 50 7.46 15.48 -2.25
CA ALA A 50 8.44 14.93 -1.34
C ALA A 50 8.99 16.03 -0.42
N TYR A 51 9.13 15.70 0.86
CA TYR A 51 9.45 16.62 1.94
C TYR A 51 10.72 16.20 2.65
N CYS A 52 11.71 17.06 2.71
CA CYS A 52 12.89 16.96 3.58
C CYS A 52 13.74 18.23 3.51
N ASP A 53 14.86 18.23 4.21
CA ASP A 53 15.97 19.16 3.98
C ASP A 53 16.79 18.67 2.77
N TRP A 54 16.50 19.23 1.58
CA TRP A 54 17.11 18.79 0.32
C TRP A 54 18.59 19.11 0.23
N SER A 55 19.14 19.99 1.07
CA SER A 55 20.59 20.24 1.14
C SER A 55 21.36 18.97 1.51
N ARG A 56 20.73 18.05 2.24
CA ARG A 56 21.31 16.75 2.67
C ARG A 56 21.14 15.62 1.64
N PHE A 57 20.23 15.77 0.68
CA PHE A 57 19.80 14.70 -0.23
C PHE A 57 19.82 15.11 -1.70
N THR A 58 20.77 15.98 -2.07
CA THR A 58 20.90 16.54 -3.43
C THR A 58 21.00 15.46 -4.52
N ALA A 59 21.58 14.30 -4.22
CA ALA A 59 21.74 13.20 -5.17
C ALA A 59 20.40 12.59 -5.62
N ALA A 60 19.35 12.65 -4.79
CA ALA A 60 18.04 12.10 -5.13
C ALA A 60 17.15 13.06 -5.92
N THR A 61 17.46 14.36 -5.91
CA THR A 61 16.58 15.40 -6.49
C THR A 61 16.33 15.17 -7.98
N ARG A 62 17.37 14.78 -8.72
CA ARG A 62 17.26 14.53 -10.16
C ARG A 62 16.27 13.42 -10.47
N ASN A 63 16.38 12.27 -9.81
CA ASN A 63 15.45 11.14 -10.02
C ASN A 63 14.00 11.55 -9.71
N LEU A 64 13.77 12.23 -8.59
CA LEU A 64 12.44 12.69 -8.22
C LEU A 64 11.84 13.68 -9.23
N HIS A 65 12.65 14.62 -9.74
CA HIS A 65 12.22 15.57 -10.78
C HIS A 65 11.90 14.88 -12.10
N GLU A 66 12.68 13.89 -12.52
CA GLU A 66 12.43 13.10 -13.75
C GLU A 66 11.05 12.41 -13.69
N PHE A 67 10.59 12.04 -12.50
CA PHE A 67 9.25 11.47 -12.26
C PHE A 67 8.18 12.52 -11.90
N GLY A 68 8.48 13.81 -12.04
CA GLY A 68 7.52 14.90 -11.81
C GLY A 68 7.10 15.05 -10.35
N VAL A 69 7.98 14.73 -9.41
CA VAL A 69 7.78 14.95 -7.98
C VAL A 69 8.17 16.39 -7.63
N GLU A 70 7.26 17.13 -7.03
CA GLU A 70 7.52 18.46 -6.46
C GLU A 70 8.31 18.31 -5.15
N LEU A 71 9.44 19.00 -5.04
CA LEU A 71 10.31 18.94 -3.86
C LEU A 71 9.99 20.12 -2.94
N ILE A 72 9.50 19.82 -1.75
CA ILE A 72 9.23 20.81 -0.71
C ILE A 72 10.44 20.86 0.22
N ASP A 73 11.18 21.98 0.16
CA ASP A 73 12.33 22.18 1.02
C ASP A 73 11.90 22.61 2.40
N VAL A 74 12.34 21.88 3.41
CA VAL A 74 12.09 22.16 4.81
C VAL A 74 13.42 22.15 5.57
N PRO A 75 14.14 23.29 5.57
CA PRO A 75 15.42 23.38 6.25
C PRO A 75 15.28 23.19 7.75
N PRO A 76 16.28 22.62 8.41
CA PRO A 76 16.25 22.39 9.85
C PRO A 76 16.09 23.71 10.60
N SER A 77 15.07 23.80 11.43
CA SER A 77 14.84 24.95 12.29
C SER A 77 15.41 24.67 13.68
N THR A 78 16.21 25.60 14.19
CA THR A 78 16.78 25.52 15.54
C THR A 78 15.72 25.53 16.65
N ARG A 79 14.47 25.91 16.32
CA ARG A 79 13.36 26.08 17.28
C ARG A 79 12.26 25.02 17.17
N SER A 80 12.09 24.33 16.04
CA SER A 80 10.95 23.42 15.82
C SER A 80 11.29 21.93 15.95
N GLY A 81 12.52 21.57 16.33
CA GLY A 81 12.91 20.17 16.44
C GLY A 81 12.98 19.44 15.08
N LYS A 82 13.02 18.10 15.13
CA LYS A 82 13.23 17.24 13.96
C LYS A 82 12.00 17.08 13.03
N ASN A 83 10.82 17.55 13.40
CA ASN A 83 9.55 17.19 12.77
C ASN A 83 8.99 18.26 11.81
N GLY A 84 9.80 19.20 11.34
CA GLY A 84 9.32 20.28 10.45
C GLY A 84 8.75 19.76 9.13
N ALA A 85 9.38 18.75 8.53
CA ALA A 85 8.95 18.14 7.28
C ALA A 85 7.63 17.38 7.46
N ASP A 86 7.51 16.60 8.55
CA ASP A 86 6.32 15.83 8.87
C ASP A 86 5.09 16.75 9.07
N VAL A 87 5.26 17.82 9.84
CA VAL A 87 4.20 18.82 10.07
C VAL A 87 3.78 19.48 8.76
N ARG A 88 4.74 19.85 7.90
CA ARG A 88 4.45 20.42 6.59
C ARG A 88 3.70 19.46 5.71
N LEU A 89 4.12 18.19 5.64
CA LEU A 89 3.43 17.13 4.89
C LEU A 89 1.98 16.99 5.38
N VAL A 90 1.77 16.92 6.71
CA VAL A 90 0.43 16.78 7.30
C VAL A 90 -0.48 17.95 6.90
N ILE A 91 0.03 19.19 6.96
CA ILE A 91 -0.74 20.38 6.59
C ILE A 91 -1.13 20.32 5.11
N ASP A 92 -0.16 20.09 4.22
CA ASP A 92 -0.39 20.04 2.77
C ASP A 92 -1.36 18.90 2.38
N ALA A 93 -1.26 17.75 3.04
CA ALA A 93 -2.15 16.61 2.80
C ALA A 93 -3.60 16.93 3.22
N LEU A 94 -3.79 17.53 4.39
CA LEU A 94 -5.13 17.93 4.85
C LEU A 94 -5.70 19.05 4.00
N GLU A 95 -4.91 20.07 3.66
CA GLU A 95 -5.33 21.15 2.77
C GLU A 95 -5.82 20.57 1.43
N LEU A 96 -5.03 19.69 0.81
CA LEU A 96 -5.40 19.05 -0.45
C LEU A 96 -6.70 18.24 -0.32
N ALA A 97 -6.86 17.50 0.78
CA ALA A 97 -8.03 16.68 1.02
C ALA A 97 -9.32 17.47 1.13
N TYR A 98 -9.26 18.68 1.69
CA TYR A 98 -10.41 19.58 1.80
C TYR A 98 -10.66 20.39 0.52
N LEU A 99 -9.59 20.82 -0.18
CA LEU A 99 -9.72 21.69 -1.36
C LEU A 99 -9.97 20.93 -2.67
N ARG A 100 -9.61 19.65 -2.75
CA ARG A 100 -9.67 18.85 -3.98
C ARG A 100 -10.53 17.60 -3.80
N GLU A 101 -11.83 17.77 -3.85
CA GLU A 101 -12.80 16.68 -3.68
C GLU A 101 -12.62 15.51 -4.65
N HIS A 102 -12.09 15.79 -5.84
CA HIS A 102 -11.84 14.78 -6.85
C HIS A 102 -10.67 13.85 -6.54
N ILE A 103 -9.79 14.18 -5.60
CA ILE A 103 -8.72 13.28 -5.13
C ILE A 103 -9.32 12.40 -4.03
N ASP A 104 -9.42 11.09 -4.30
CA ASP A 104 -10.06 10.12 -3.41
C ASP A 104 -9.07 9.26 -2.63
N THR A 105 -7.82 9.16 -3.10
CA THR A 105 -6.80 8.27 -2.53
C THR A 105 -5.53 9.05 -2.16
N PHE A 106 -5.10 8.90 -0.92
CA PHE A 106 -3.91 9.54 -0.36
C PHE A 106 -2.87 8.47 -0.05
N VAL A 107 -1.73 8.55 -0.70
CA VAL A 107 -0.59 7.67 -0.47
C VAL A 107 0.40 8.39 0.44
N LEU A 108 0.67 7.81 1.61
CA LEU A 108 1.65 8.30 2.58
C LEU A 108 2.87 7.40 2.53
N ALA A 109 3.93 7.88 1.88
CA ALA A 109 5.17 7.15 1.75
C ALA A 109 6.08 7.44 2.94
N SER A 110 5.82 6.76 4.05
CA SER A 110 6.57 6.76 5.30
C SER A 110 6.27 5.50 6.11
N GLY A 111 7.19 5.07 6.97
CA GLY A 111 7.00 3.97 7.91
C GLY A 111 6.65 4.43 9.33
N ASP A 112 6.50 5.75 9.54
CA ASP A 112 6.39 6.32 10.89
C ASP A 112 4.95 6.32 11.43
N SER A 113 4.82 5.89 12.69
CA SER A 113 3.55 5.96 13.43
C SER A 113 3.05 7.37 13.69
N ASP A 114 3.89 8.39 13.58
CA ASP A 114 3.51 9.77 13.78
C ASP A 114 2.52 10.26 12.73
N PHE A 115 2.41 9.54 11.60
CA PHE A 115 1.38 9.78 10.57
C PHE A 115 0.04 9.08 10.83
N CYS A 116 -0.10 8.26 11.88
CA CYS A 116 -1.39 7.63 12.21
C CYS A 116 -2.53 8.66 12.39
N PRO A 117 -2.33 9.80 13.09
CA PRO A 117 -3.39 10.81 13.20
C PRO A 117 -3.84 11.37 11.85
N LEU A 118 -2.90 11.58 10.91
CA LEU A 118 -3.23 12.02 9.56
C LEU A 118 -4.06 10.95 8.83
N ALA A 119 -3.62 9.68 8.89
CA ALA A 119 -4.33 8.56 8.26
C ALA A 119 -5.77 8.47 8.78
N TYR A 120 -5.97 8.52 10.10
CA TYR A 120 -7.31 8.50 10.68
C TYR A 120 -8.16 9.69 10.24
N LYS A 121 -7.58 10.90 10.17
CA LYS A 121 -8.31 12.10 9.76
C LYS A 121 -8.72 12.06 8.29
N LEU A 122 -7.85 11.59 7.40
CA LEU A 122 -8.18 11.39 5.99
C LEU A 122 -9.31 10.37 5.81
N ARG A 123 -9.27 9.26 6.54
CA ARG A 123 -10.33 8.23 6.52
C ARG A 123 -11.66 8.75 7.08
N GLU A 124 -11.62 9.55 8.15
CA GLU A 124 -12.80 10.20 8.74
C GLU A 124 -13.56 11.06 7.71
N ILE A 125 -12.83 11.75 6.83
CA ILE A 125 -13.43 12.57 5.76
C ILE A 125 -13.66 11.80 4.46
N GLY A 126 -13.63 10.46 4.53
CA GLY A 126 -13.99 9.56 3.42
C GLY A 126 -12.91 9.38 2.36
N ARG A 127 -11.64 9.66 2.66
CA ARG A 127 -10.52 9.39 1.76
C ARG A 127 -9.95 7.99 2.01
N THR A 128 -9.51 7.33 0.95
CA THR A 128 -8.75 6.08 1.05
C THR A 128 -7.30 6.40 1.36
N VAL A 129 -6.71 5.74 2.36
CA VAL A 129 -5.31 5.93 2.75
C VAL A 129 -4.51 4.68 2.41
N VAL A 130 -3.46 4.86 1.62
CA VAL A 130 -2.49 3.82 1.26
C VAL A 130 -1.15 4.15 1.92
N GLY A 131 -0.67 3.30 2.81
CA GLY A 131 0.68 3.39 3.34
C GLY A 131 1.70 2.80 2.36
N MET A 132 2.91 3.36 2.32
CA MET A 132 3.98 2.85 1.46
C MET A 132 5.33 3.01 2.16
N ALA A 133 6.04 1.91 2.44
CA ALA A 133 7.36 1.96 3.07
C ALA A 133 8.13 0.65 2.89
N VAL A 134 9.38 0.62 3.33
CA VAL A 134 10.15 -0.63 3.42
C VAL A 134 9.75 -1.39 4.69
N LYS A 135 9.55 -2.70 4.57
CA LYS A 135 8.96 -3.56 5.63
C LYS A 135 9.69 -3.44 6.97
N GLU A 136 11.01 -3.44 6.92
CA GLU A 136 11.89 -3.41 8.10
C GLU A 136 11.84 -2.07 8.85
N ALA A 137 11.40 -1.01 8.20
CA ALA A 137 11.33 0.35 8.73
C ALA A 137 9.91 0.80 9.08
N THR A 138 8.93 -0.10 8.99
CA THR A 138 7.51 0.24 9.10
C THR A 138 6.95 -0.10 10.47
N SER A 139 6.28 0.85 11.09
CA SER A 139 5.51 0.64 12.31
C SER A 139 4.24 -0.17 12.04
N PRO A 140 4.00 -1.28 12.76
CA PRO A 140 2.74 -2.03 12.66
C PRO A 140 1.49 -1.19 12.97
N LEU A 141 1.64 -0.14 13.78
CA LEU A 141 0.55 0.79 14.09
C LEU A 141 0.16 1.60 12.83
N PHE A 142 1.15 2.04 12.06
CA PHE A 142 0.89 2.80 10.85
C PHE A 142 0.26 1.93 9.76
N VAL A 143 0.71 0.66 9.61
CA VAL A 143 0.06 -0.30 8.71
C VAL A 143 -1.43 -0.42 9.00
N LYS A 144 -1.80 -0.61 10.28
CA LYS A 144 -3.20 -0.74 10.71
C LYS A 144 -4.01 0.55 10.58
N ALA A 145 -3.36 1.71 10.56
CA ALA A 145 -4.02 2.99 10.36
C ALA A 145 -4.43 3.22 8.89
N CYS A 146 -3.79 2.53 7.94
CA CYS A 146 -4.06 2.62 6.52
C CYS A 146 -5.19 1.66 6.09
N ASP A 147 -5.81 1.93 4.92
CA ASP A 147 -6.76 1.00 4.29
C ASP A 147 -6.06 -0.06 3.45
N GLU A 148 -4.90 0.29 2.86
CA GLU A 148 -4.02 -0.60 2.12
C GLU A 148 -2.56 -0.27 2.46
N PHE A 149 -1.66 -1.24 2.34
CA PHE A 149 -0.23 -1.01 2.54
C PHE A 149 0.60 -1.64 1.43
N ILE A 150 1.60 -0.91 0.93
CA ILE A 150 2.50 -1.34 -0.13
C ILE A 150 3.92 -1.36 0.42
N TYR A 151 4.54 -2.54 0.44
CA TYR A 151 5.94 -2.64 0.80
C TYR A 151 6.84 -2.39 -0.40
N LEU A 152 7.71 -1.37 -0.26
CA LEU A 152 8.78 -1.11 -1.19
C LEU A 152 9.86 -2.17 -1.03
N ARG A 153 10.37 -2.66 -2.15
CA ARG A 153 11.56 -3.53 -2.13
C ARG A 153 12.78 -2.66 -1.92
N ALA A 154 13.60 -2.96 -0.92
CA ALA A 154 14.92 -2.36 -0.81
C ALA A 154 15.70 -2.65 -2.09
N ALA A 155 16.28 -1.61 -2.72
CA ALA A 155 17.12 -1.79 -3.89
C ALA A 155 18.28 -2.73 -3.52
N ARG A 156 18.32 -3.92 -4.12
CA ARG A 156 19.43 -4.86 -3.93
C ARG A 156 20.70 -4.20 -4.51
N ARG A 157 21.78 -4.15 -3.74
CA ARG A 157 23.09 -3.76 -4.22
C ARG A 157 23.49 -4.67 -5.38
N GLY A 158 23.60 -4.10 -6.59
CA GLY A 158 24.04 -4.78 -7.80
C GLY A 158 23.00 -4.78 -8.90
N ARG A 159 23.37 -4.20 -10.04
CA ARG A 159 22.67 -4.34 -11.31
C ARG A 159 22.56 -5.83 -11.66
N GLU A 160 21.51 -6.47 -11.27
CA GLU A 160 21.02 -7.64 -11.97
C GLU A 160 19.71 -7.22 -12.66
N GLN A 161 19.76 -7.31 -13.99
CA GLN A 161 18.58 -7.22 -14.86
C GLN A 161 17.45 -8.07 -14.28
N PRO A 162 16.17 -7.76 -14.57
CA PRO A 162 15.06 -8.58 -14.14
C PRO A 162 15.22 -9.97 -14.78
N LYS A 163 15.97 -10.84 -14.11
CA LYS A 163 15.85 -12.26 -14.35
C LYS A 163 14.46 -12.65 -13.91
N GLU A 164 13.68 -13.05 -14.89
CA GLU A 164 12.45 -13.79 -14.72
C GLU A 164 12.53 -14.66 -13.45
N LYS A 165 11.52 -14.45 -12.58
CA LYS A 165 11.04 -15.46 -11.64
C LYS A 165 12.13 -16.39 -11.08
N GLU A 166 12.96 -15.90 -10.16
CA GLU A 166 13.46 -16.82 -9.16
C GLU A 166 12.22 -17.30 -8.37
N LYS A 167 11.87 -18.53 -8.64
CA LYS A 167 11.01 -19.34 -7.79
C LYS A 167 11.61 -19.26 -6.38
N GLU A 168 11.03 -18.41 -5.50
CA GLU A 168 11.20 -18.62 -4.07
C GLU A 168 10.83 -20.08 -3.84
N LYS A 169 11.85 -20.87 -3.52
CA LYS A 169 11.68 -22.26 -3.14
C LYS A 169 10.71 -22.29 -1.98
N GLY A 170 9.52 -22.79 -2.25
CA GLY A 170 8.30 -22.69 -1.50
C GLY A 170 8.46 -22.78 0.02
N LYS A 171 8.06 -21.71 0.69
CA LYS A 171 7.42 -21.90 1.99
C LYS A 171 6.24 -22.85 1.74
N PRO A 172 6.03 -23.87 2.59
CA PRO A 172 4.85 -24.70 2.46
C PRO A 172 3.61 -23.79 2.44
N ALA A 173 2.74 -23.98 1.47
CA ALA A 173 1.51 -23.18 1.37
C ALA A 173 0.65 -23.49 2.59
N VAL A 174 0.47 -22.48 3.43
CA VAL A 174 -0.33 -22.57 4.65
C VAL A 174 -1.46 -21.55 4.55
N VAL A 175 -2.70 -22.02 4.67
CA VAL A 175 -3.85 -21.12 4.70
C VAL A 175 -3.79 -20.26 5.97
N PRO A 176 -3.72 -18.93 5.84
CA PRO A 176 -3.66 -18.05 7.00
C PRO A 176 -5.00 -18.00 7.73
N GLU A 177 -4.95 -17.82 9.05
CA GLU A 177 -6.15 -17.79 9.89
C GLU A 177 -7.13 -16.69 9.48
N ILE A 178 -6.62 -15.52 9.09
CA ILE A 178 -7.44 -14.41 8.59
C ILE A 178 -8.29 -14.80 7.37
N ALA A 179 -7.79 -15.71 6.50
CA ALA A 179 -8.56 -16.19 5.35
C ALA A 179 -9.69 -17.13 5.78
N ARG A 180 -9.46 -17.96 6.81
CA ARG A 180 -10.51 -18.81 7.41
C ARG A 180 -11.58 -17.97 8.07
N GLU A 181 -11.19 -16.96 8.85
CA GLU A 181 -12.10 -16.00 9.46
C GLU A 181 -12.95 -15.26 8.42
N ALA A 182 -12.30 -14.81 7.31
CA ALA A 182 -13.01 -14.11 6.24
C ALA A 182 -14.09 -14.99 5.60
N VAL A 183 -13.77 -16.25 5.32
CA VAL A 183 -14.73 -17.22 4.77
C VAL A 183 -15.87 -17.46 5.73
N ALA A 184 -15.58 -17.75 7.01
CA ALA A 184 -16.59 -17.99 8.03
C ALA A 184 -17.52 -16.78 8.22
N ALA A 185 -16.95 -15.56 8.27
CA ALA A 185 -17.71 -14.33 8.46
C ALA A 185 -18.61 -13.98 7.27
N LEU A 186 -18.12 -14.18 6.03
CA LEU A 186 -18.84 -13.82 4.82
C LEU A 186 -19.88 -14.89 4.45
N LEU A 187 -19.51 -16.16 4.44
CA LEU A 187 -20.43 -17.25 4.09
C LEU A 187 -21.47 -17.50 5.18
N GLY A 188 -21.13 -17.28 6.46
CA GLY A 188 -22.11 -17.40 7.56
C GLY A 188 -23.22 -16.33 7.55
N ARG A 189 -23.04 -15.24 6.79
CA ARG A 189 -24.04 -14.14 6.65
C ARG A 189 -24.65 -14.07 5.25
N ALA A 190 -24.09 -14.80 4.30
CA ALA A 190 -24.53 -14.72 2.90
C ALA A 190 -25.82 -15.52 2.71
N THR A 191 -26.77 -14.92 2.02
CA THR A 191 -28.02 -15.58 1.57
C THR A 191 -27.89 -16.16 0.16
N GLY A 192 -26.68 -16.11 -0.45
CA GLY A 192 -26.42 -16.56 -1.81
C GLY A 192 -24.92 -16.62 -2.11
N PRO A 193 -24.55 -16.92 -3.38
CA PRO A 193 -23.17 -17.03 -3.80
C PRO A 193 -22.38 -15.73 -3.58
N VAL A 194 -21.18 -15.82 -3.01
CA VAL A 194 -20.30 -14.69 -2.70
C VAL A 194 -19.20 -14.58 -3.76
N ASN A 195 -18.89 -13.35 -4.20
CA ASN A 195 -17.75 -13.12 -5.08
C ASN A 195 -16.45 -13.34 -4.30
N PRO A 196 -15.47 -14.11 -4.82
CA PRO A 196 -14.18 -14.30 -4.17
C PRO A 196 -13.43 -12.99 -3.83
N SER A 197 -13.65 -11.92 -4.61
CA SER A 197 -13.07 -10.61 -4.32
C SER A 197 -13.54 -10.03 -2.97
N ALA A 198 -14.75 -10.35 -2.52
CA ALA A 198 -15.25 -9.91 -1.22
C ALA A 198 -14.45 -10.52 -0.06
N ILE A 199 -13.93 -11.76 -0.25
CA ILE A 199 -13.05 -12.40 0.73
C ILE A 199 -11.73 -11.63 0.80
N LYS A 200 -11.14 -11.26 -0.35
CA LYS A 200 -9.90 -10.47 -0.40
C LYS A 200 -10.12 -9.09 0.24
N GLU A 201 -11.21 -8.41 -0.10
CA GLU A 201 -11.56 -7.11 0.50
C GLU A 201 -11.71 -7.21 2.03
N PHE A 202 -12.32 -8.28 2.53
CA PHE A 202 -12.45 -8.49 3.97
C PHE A 202 -11.10 -8.68 4.65
N ILE A 203 -10.22 -9.48 4.05
CA ILE A 203 -8.87 -9.73 4.58
C ILE A 203 -8.08 -8.42 4.61
N VAL A 204 -7.99 -7.69 3.49
CA VAL A 204 -7.23 -6.44 3.37
C VAL A 204 -7.77 -5.37 4.33
N ARG A 205 -9.08 -5.36 4.61
CA ARG A 205 -9.67 -4.43 5.60
C ARG A 205 -9.16 -4.69 7.03
N LYS A 206 -8.85 -5.94 7.38
CA LYS A 206 -8.29 -6.32 8.69
C LYS A 206 -6.77 -6.29 8.72
N GLU A 207 -6.14 -6.71 7.63
CA GLU A 207 -4.69 -6.76 7.42
C GLU A 207 -4.34 -6.02 6.12
N PRO A 208 -4.12 -4.70 6.18
CA PRO A 208 -3.91 -3.85 4.99
C PRO A 208 -2.70 -4.24 4.14
N ASP A 209 -1.75 -4.97 4.72
CA ASP A 209 -0.52 -5.45 4.09
C ASP A 209 -0.58 -6.94 3.66
N PHE A 210 -1.78 -7.55 3.66
CA PHE A 210 -1.94 -8.95 3.27
C PHE A 210 -1.46 -9.21 1.84
N ASP A 211 -0.53 -10.17 1.71
CA ASP A 211 -0.07 -10.71 0.44
C ASP A 211 -0.10 -12.24 0.50
N GLU A 212 -0.91 -12.87 -0.33
CA GLU A 212 -1.03 -14.32 -0.43
C GLU A 212 0.30 -15.03 -0.72
N ARG A 213 1.27 -14.33 -1.32
CA ARG A 213 2.60 -14.88 -1.64
C ARG A 213 3.44 -15.11 -0.38
N GLU A 214 3.25 -14.31 0.66
CA GLU A 214 3.92 -14.52 1.96
C GLU A 214 3.48 -15.83 2.64
N HIS A 215 2.30 -16.34 2.27
CA HIS A 215 1.72 -17.60 2.75
C HIS A 215 1.94 -18.77 1.78
N GLY A 216 2.81 -18.62 0.77
CA GLY A 216 3.15 -19.67 -0.18
C GLY A 216 2.19 -19.84 -1.36
N PHE A 217 1.23 -18.92 -1.54
CA PHE A 217 0.30 -18.95 -2.66
C PHE A 217 0.72 -17.97 -3.75
N SER A 218 0.93 -18.44 -4.98
CA SER A 218 1.35 -17.56 -6.09
C SER A 218 0.25 -16.60 -6.58
N THR A 219 -1.00 -16.87 -6.23
CA THR A 219 -2.18 -16.04 -6.57
C THR A 219 -3.28 -16.24 -5.53
N PHE A 220 -4.15 -15.24 -5.37
CA PHE A 220 -5.32 -15.35 -4.49
C PHE A 220 -6.25 -16.50 -4.89
N LYS A 221 -6.35 -16.82 -6.20
CA LYS A 221 -7.10 -17.98 -6.68
C LYS A 221 -6.60 -19.28 -6.06
N LYS A 222 -5.27 -19.46 -5.92
CA LYS A 222 -4.71 -20.66 -5.28
C LYS A 222 -4.99 -20.73 -3.79
N LEU A 223 -5.08 -19.58 -3.11
CA LEU A 223 -5.54 -19.53 -1.72
C LEU A 223 -7.00 -19.99 -1.61
N ILE A 224 -7.89 -19.54 -2.50
CA ILE A 224 -9.28 -20.01 -2.55
C ILE A 224 -9.34 -21.52 -2.84
N GLU A 225 -8.50 -22.04 -3.71
CA GLU A 225 -8.40 -23.49 -3.97
C GLU A 225 -7.93 -24.29 -2.75
N ALA A 226 -7.08 -23.73 -1.94
CA ALA A 226 -6.64 -24.35 -0.69
C ALA A 226 -7.76 -24.34 0.37
N LEU A 227 -8.52 -23.24 0.50
CA LEU A 227 -9.69 -23.16 1.38
C LEU A 227 -10.79 -24.17 0.99
N GLU A 228 -10.96 -24.42 -0.30
CA GLU A 228 -11.87 -25.45 -0.80
C GLU A 228 -11.41 -26.86 -0.41
N LYS A 229 -10.09 -27.14 -0.50
CA LYS A 229 -9.50 -28.42 -0.07
C LYS A 229 -9.65 -28.66 1.44
N GLU A 230 -9.64 -27.59 2.24
CA GLU A 230 -9.94 -27.66 3.68
C GLU A 230 -11.44 -27.77 3.97
N ASN A 231 -12.30 -27.88 2.95
CA ASN A 231 -13.77 -27.96 3.05
C ASN A 231 -14.40 -26.77 3.78
N LEU A 232 -13.83 -25.58 3.63
CA LEU A 232 -14.34 -24.33 4.22
C LEU A 232 -15.27 -23.57 3.26
N LEU A 233 -15.20 -23.86 1.97
CA LEU A 233 -16.05 -23.30 0.92
C LEU A 233 -16.13 -24.26 -0.27
N LYS A 234 -17.10 -24.06 -1.17
CA LYS A 234 -17.13 -24.65 -2.53
C LYS A 234 -17.13 -23.56 -3.57
N ARG A 235 -16.55 -23.85 -4.72
CA ARG A 235 -16.55 -22.94 -5.89
C ARG A 235 -17.66 -23.34 -6.84
N GLU A 236 -18.47 -22.37 -7.26
CA GLU A 236 -19.51 -22.55 -8.26
C GLU A 236 -19.29 -21.61 -9.43
N GLN A 237 -19.59 -22.09 -10.64
CA GLN A 237 -19.52 -21.27 -11.84
C GLN A 237 -20.89 -20.71 -12.18
N GLY A 238 -21.01 -19.39 -12.22
CA GLY A 238 -22.24 -18.71 -12.61
C GLY A 238 -22.46 -18.73 -14.13
N ALA A 239 -23.68 -18.36 -14.56
CA ALA A 239 -24.15 -18.38 -15.94
C ALA A 239 -23.29 -17.59 -16.95
N LYS A 240 -22.48 -16.62 -16.49
CA LYS A 240 -21.56 -15.80 -17.31
C LYS A 240 -20.09 -16.23 -17.21
N GLY A 241 -19.81 -17.46 -16.70
CA GLY A 241 -18.45 -17.95 -16.52
C GLY A 241 -17.69 -17.36 -15.33
N GLN A 242 -18.31 -16.51 -14.54
CA GLN A 242 -17.72 -15.97 -13.30
C GLN A 242 -17.76 -17.02 -12.19
N TRP A 243 -16.74 -17.03 -11.34
CA TRP A 243 -16.65 -17.91 -10.18
C TRP A 243 -17.20 -17.24 -8.94
N TYR A 244 -17.95 -18.00 -8.19
CA TYR A 244 -18.48 -17.65 -6.89
C TYR A 244 -18.05 -18.68 -5.85
N VAL A 245 -18.20 -18.32 -4.59
CA VAL A 245 -17.99 -19.22 -3.45
C VAL A 245 -19.28 -19.34 -2.65
N VAL A 246 -19.54 -20.55 -2.20
CA VAL A 246 -20.71 -20.91 -1.39
C VAL A 246 -20.26 -21.72 -0.17
N PRO A 247 -21.10 -21.88 0.85
CA PRO A 247 -20.85 -22.82 1.96
C PRO A 247 -20.52 -24.24 1.46
N PRO A 248 -19.73 -25.03 2.19
CA PRO A 248 -19.29 -26.36 1.80
C PRO A 248 -20.43 -27.38 1.66
#